data_2c7f2634e7e62e4a9296435ce3975fa3
#
_entry.id   2c7f2634e7e62e4a9296435ce3975fa3
#
_cell.length_a   1.000
_cell.length_b   1.000
_cell.length_c   1.000
_cell.angle_alpha   90.00
_cell.angle_beta   90.00
_cell.angle_gamma   90.00
#
_symmetry.space_group_name_H-M   'P 1'
#
loop_
_entity.id
_entity.type
_entity.pdbx_description
1 polymer ?
#
loop_
_entity_poly.entity_id
_entity_poly.type
_entity_poly.pdbx_seq_one_letter_code
_entity_poly.pdbx_strand_id
1 'polypeptide(L)'
;MTIHEAAAQGNIGIVRQHLAIHPGGYVNTRTPSDWTPLHFAYGQGRQEMSRFLLDNGADYEAKNKLGQAPADIPLLKLNLKNSQFALVELYTSESCSSCPPAERLTAEIRRMALAKRLNIFCVSFHVDYFDGGSWSDGFSDGRFSARQRAYEHKRFSGMYYTPQMIVNGKYQTLGHKRANAFDAINRSLKLPATVAVSVRQVKKEDGAIAVNACTMGKFENAALCVALVEHGIQRRITGGENKGRTLSMDNVVLEFKCVELAGPVGHEFTFDLKQVPGGKRRNLGAVAFVQRTDNMAMLGAQSTRIHWQPGEKPDKEPSREFE
;
A
#
# COMPACT_ATOMS: atom_id res chain seq x y z
N MET A 1 -16.57 -14.70 15.33
CA MET A 1 -16.69 -13.95 14.06
C MET A 1 -17.62 -12.79 14.33
N THR A 2 -17.18 -11.56 14.07
CA THR A 2 -18.02 -10.36 14.23
C THR A 2 -19.09 -10.29 13.12
N ILE A 3 -20.14 -9.47 13.32
CA ILE A 3 -21.14 -9.26 12.28
C ILE A 3 -20.53 -8.63 11.01
N HIS A 4 -19.51 -7.78 11.14
CA HIS A 4 -18.79 -7.17 10.02
C HIS A 4 -18.04 -8.21 9.19
N GLU A 5 -17.30 -9.11 9.85
CA GLU A 5 -16.60 -10.22 9.18
C GLU A 5 -17.58 -11.18 8.48
N ALA A 6 -18.69 -11.50 9.16
CA ALA A 6 -19.73 -12.33 8.58
C ALA A 6 -20.40 -11.69 7.35
N ALA A 7 -20.64 -10.38 7.41
CA ALA A 7 -21.15 -9.60 6.28
C ALA A 7 -20.17 -9.59 5.10
N ALA A 8 -18.87 -9.37 5.39
CA ALA A 8 -17.82 -9.44 4.38
C ALA A 8 -17.72 -10.79 3.69
N GLN A 9 -17.90 -11.87 4.44
CA GLN A 9 -17.84 -13.25 3.93
C GLN A 9 -19.11 -13.71 3.21
N GLY A 10 -20.21 -12.95 3.36
CA GLY A 10 -21.53 -13.35 2.84
C GLY A 10 -22.21 -14.44 3.68
N ASN A 11 -21.81 -14.61 4.94
CA ASN A 11 -22.37 -15.63 5.83
C ASN A 11 -23.65 -15.14 6.50
N ILE A 12 -24.78 -15.28 5.78
CA ILE A 12 -26.12 -14.86 6.24
C ILE A 12 -26.50 -15.58 7.54
N GLY A 13 -26.12 -16.83 7.71
CA GLY A 13 -26.45 -17.62 8.91
C GLY A 13 -25.88 -16.98 10.18
N ILE A 14 -24.61 -16.58 10.16
CA ILE A 14 -23.96 -15.92 11.30
C ILE A 14 -24.51 -14.51 11.51
N VAL A 15 -24.75 -13.73 10.45
CA VAL A 15 -25.37 -12.40 10.58
C VAL A 15 -26.75 -12.51 11.22
N ARG A 16 -27.55 -13.49 10.81
CA ARG A 16 -28.87 -13.76 11.42
C ARG A 16 -28.78 -14.10 12.91
N GLN A 17 -27.79 -14.89 13.31
CA GLN A 17 -27.55 -15.19 14.73
C GLN A 17 -27.21 -13.91 15.52
N HIS A 18 -26.34 -13.06 15.00
CA HIS A 18 -26.03 -11.78 15.61
C HIS A 18 -27.25 -10.87 15.79
N LEU A 19 -28.08 -10.77 14.76
CA LEU A 19 -29.29 -9.94 14.82
C LEU A 19 -30.34 -10.51 15.78
N ALA A 20 -30.41 -11.83 15.92
CA ALA A 20 -31.31 -12.48 16.87
C ALA A 20 -30.90 -12.26 18.34
N ILE A 21 -29.59 -12.24 18.62
CA ILE A 21 -29.05 -12.02 19.97
C ILE A 21 -29.10 -10.55 20.38
N HIS A 22 -28.94 -9.64 19.42
CA HIS A 22 -28.88 -8.20 19.62
C HIS A 22 -29.98 -7.49 18.84
N PRO A 23 -31.26 -7.51 19.27
CA PRO A 23 -32.35 -6.82 18.58
C PRO A 23 -32.20 -5.29 18.75
N GLY A 24 -32.57 -4.56 17.70
CA GLY A 24 -32.65 -3.09 17.76
C GLY A 24 -31.37 -2.37 17.33
N GLY A 25 -31.11 -2.33 16.03
CA GLY A 25 -30.09 -1.46 15.45
C GLY A 25 -28.70 -2.07 15.31
N TYR A 26 -28.46 -3.30 15.79
CA TYR A 26 -27.16 -3.97 15.68
C TYR A 26 -26.72 -4.20 14.23
N VAL A 27 -27.66 -4.22 13.28
CA VAL A 27 -27.40 -4.26 11.83
C VAL A 27 -26.59 -3.05 11.36
N ASN A 28 -26.64 -1.93 12.08
CA ASN A 28 -25.93 -0.68 11.82
C ASN A 28 -24.74 -0.45 12.77
N THR A 29 -24.32 -1.47 13.51
CA THR A 29 -23.15 -1.36 14.37
C THR A 29 -21.94 -0.90 13.59
N ARG A 30 -21.08 -0.06 14.24
CA ARG A 30 -19.99 0.63 13.58
C ARG A 30 -18.65 0.15 14.11
N THR A 31 -17.69 0.00 13.20
CA THR A 31 -16.28 -0.14 13.57
C THR A 31 -15.73 1.19 14.09
N PRO A 32 -14.50 1.22 14.65
CA PRO A 32 -13.81 2.49 15.01
C PRO A 32 -13.67 3.49 13.85
N SER A 33 -13.74 3.03 12.60
CA SER A 33 -13.73 3.87 11.39
C SER A 33 -15.12 4.13 10.81
N ASP A 34 -16.17 3.91 11.62
CA ASP A 34 -17.59 4.08 11.28
C ASP A 34 -18.11 3.21 10.13
N TRP A 35 -17.43 2.11 9.82
CA TRP A 35 -17.93 1.15 8.84
C TRP A 35 -19.05 0.30 9.44
N THR A 36 -20.17 0.16 8.71
CA THR A 36 -21.27 -0.74 9.05
C THR A 36 -21.11 -2.10 8.36
N PRO A 37 -21.82 -3.16 8.78
CA PRO A 37 -21.84 -4.44 8.07
C PRO A 37 -22.19 -4.29 6.58
N LEU A 38 -23.04 -3.32 6.23
CA LEU A 38 -23.42 -3.06 4.85
C LEU A 38 -22.26 -2.51 4.01
N HIS A 39 -21.38 -1.67 4.57
CA HIS A 39 -20.14 -1.23 3.91
C HIS A 39 -19.26 -2.43 3.53
N PHE A 40 -19.12 -3.41 4.42
CA PHE A 40 -18.34 -4.60 4.18
C PHE A 40 -18.98 -5.51 3.11
N ALA A 41 -20.30 -5.68 3.14
CA ALA A 41 -21.00 -6.45 2.13
C ALA A 41 -20.87 -5.83 0.74
N TYR A 42 -21.01 -4.50 0.61
CA TYR A 42 -20.81 -3.77 -0.66
C TYR A 42 -19.37 -3.87 -1.14
N GLY A 43 -18.40 -3.60 -0.28
CA GLY A 43 -16.97 -3.69 -0.62
C GLY A 43 -16.55 -5.08 -1.12
N GLN A 44 -17.28 -6.12 -0.74
CA GLN A 44 -17.03 -7.50 -1.17
C GLN A 44 -17.93 -7.97 -2.33
N GLY A 45 -18.82 -7.10 -2.83
CA GLY A 45 -19.78 -7.49 -3.86
C GLY A 45 -20.73 -8.60 -3.42
N ARG A 46 -21.05 -8.68 -2.12
CA ARG A 46 -21.96 -9.68 -1.55
C ARG A 46 -23.41 -9.25 -1.74
N GLN A 47 -23.91 -9.34 -2.95
CA GLN A 47 -25.24 -8.83 -3.30
C GLN A 47 -26.37 -9.42 -2.44
N GLU A 48 -26.35 -10.73 -2.22
CA GLU A 48 -27.35 -11.42 -1.39
C GLU A 48 -27.25 -10.96 0.08
N MET A 49 -26.06 -10.82 0.62
CA MET A 49 -25.82 -10.29 1.96
C MET A 49 -26.24 -8.82 2.07
N SER A 50 -25.93 -8.00 1.07
CA SER A 50 -26.33 -6.59 1.05
C SER A 50 -27.86 -6.47 1.08
N ARG A 51 -28.55 -7.27 0.28
CA ARG A 51 -30.01 -7.34 0.29
C ARG A 51 -30.54 -7.77 1.66
N PHE A 52 -29.97 -8.86 2.22
CA PHE A 52 -30.36 -9.35 3.53
C PHE A 52 -30.19 -8.28 4.62
N LEU A 53 -29.07 -7.55 4.63
CA LEU A 53 -28.84 -6.46 5.60
C LEU A 53 -29.85 -5.32 5.42
N LEU A 54 -30.14 -4.90 4.19
CA LEU A 54 -31.14 -3.87 3.89
C LEU A 54 -32.53 -4.30 4.33
N ASP A 55 -32.92 -5.54 4.06
CA ASP A 55 -34.22 -6.11 4.49
C ASP A 55 -34.35 -6.17 6.03
N ASN A 56 -33.22 -6.14 6.75
CA ASN A 56 -33.16 -6.07 8.20
C ASN A 56 -32.88 -4.66 8.76
N GLY A 57 -33.03 -3.62 7.97
CA GLY A 57 -32.97 -2.23 8.41
C GLY A 57 -31.54 -1.63 8.41
N ALA A 58 -30.64 -2.16 7.59
CA ALA A 58 -29.33 -1.51 7.40
C ALA A 58 -29.51 -0.15 6.72
N ASP A 59 -28.82 0.85 7.28
CA ASP A 59 -28.79 2.21 6.74
C ASP A 59 -27.88 2.28 5.51
N TYR A 60 -28.46 2.48 4.32
CA TYR A 60 -27.72 2.57 3.06
C TYR A 60 -27.04 3.93 2.85
N GLU A 61 -27.42 4.95 3.62
CA GLU A 61 -26.79 6.28 3.59
C GLU A 61 -25.76 6.48 4.71
N ALA A 62 -25.59 5.49 5.60
CA ALA A 62 -24.63 5.55 6.67
C ALA A 62 -23.23 5.88 6.14
N LYS A 63 -22.66 7.00 6.58
CA LYS A 63 -21.31 7.40 6.16
C LYS A 63 -20.27 6.89 7.15
N ASN A 64 -19.17 6.34 6.61
CA ASN A 64 -17.95 6.06 7.38
C ASN A 64 -17.16 7.35 7.66
N LYS A 65 -16.05 7.27 8.41
CA LYS A 65 -15.19 8.44 8.69
C LYS A 65 -14.60 9.11 7.44
N LEU A 66 -14.65 8.45 6.29
CA LEU A 66 -14.21 8.98 4.99
C LEU A 66 -15.37 9.66 4.22
N GLY A 67 -16.53 9.79 4.85
CA GLY A 67 -17.73 10.36 4.23
C GLY A 67 -18.37 9.45 3.17
N GLN A 68 -18.00 8.17 3.09
CA GLN A 68 -18.46 7.21 2.09
C GLN A 68 -19.68 6.46 2.60
N ALA A 69 -20.74 6.40 1.80
CA ALA A 69 -21.83 5.46 1.99
C ALA A 69 -21.42 4.04 1.52
N PRO A 70 -22.16 2.97 1.89
CA PRO A 70 -21.86 1.62 1.42
C PRO A 70 -21.70 1.51 -0.10
N ALA A 71 -22.54 2.21 -0.87
CA ALA A 71 -22.47 2.20 -2.34
C ALA A 71 -21.20 2.87 -2.91
N ASP A 72 -20.57 3.77 -2.16
CA ASP A 72 -19.34 4.46 -2.56
C ASP A 72 -18.09 3.59 -2.35
N ILE A 73 -18.23 2.46 -1.65
CA ILE A 73 -17.11 1.54 -1.39
C ILE A 73 -16.74 0.82 -2.68
N PRO A 74 -15.50 0.95 -3.17
CA PRO A 74 -15.04 0.21 -4.34
C PRO A 74 -15.20 -1.29 -4.11
N LEU A 75 -15.78 -1.99 -5.09
CA LEU A 75 -15.91 -3.45 -5.05
C LEU A 75 -14.52 -4.09 -4.86
N LEU A 76 -14.23 -4.54 -3.67
CA LEU A 76 -13.13 -5.44 -3.40
C LEU A 76 -13.54 -6.84 -3.88
N LYS A 77 -13.32 -7.11 -5.18
CA LYS A 77 -13.50 -8.48 -5.68
C LYS A 77 -12.44 -9.36 -5.02
N LEU A 78 -12.79 -9.99 -3.90
CA LEU A 78 -11.97 -10.99 -3.22
C LEU A 78 -11.85 -12.26 -4.07
N ASN A 79 -11.22 -12.15 -5.22
CA ASN A 79 -10.72 -13.34 -5.89
C ASN A 79 -9.28 -13.61 -5.38
N LEU A 80 -9.17 -13.94 -4.08
CA LEU A 80 -7.90 -14.28 -3.46
C LEU A 80 -7.20 -15.46 -4.17
N LYS A 81 -7.94 -16.28 -4.90
CA LYS A 81 -7.37 -17.37 -5.71
C LYS A 81 -6.47 -16.87 -6.84
N ASN A 82 -6.67 -15.64 -7.33
CA ASN A 82 -5.87 -15.01 -8.39
C ASN A 82 -5.18 -13.71 -7.92
N SER A 83 -4.98 -13.57 -6.62
CA SER A 83 -4.41 -12.36 -6.01
C SER A 83 -2.91 -12.51 -5.68
N GLN A 84 -2.20 -13.35 -6.45
CA GLN A 84 -0.75 -13.44 -6.31
C GLN A 84 -0.12 -12.06 -6.47
N PHE A 85 0.86 -11.75 -5.63
CA PHE A 85 1.57 -10.49 -5.69
C PHE A 85 3.03 -10.64 -5.28
N ALA A 86 3.84 -9.68 -5.69
CA ALA A 86 5.18 -9.47 -5.15
C ALA A 86 5.36 -7.99 -4.81
N LEU A 87 5.70 -7.69 -3.57
CA LEU A 87 6.17 -6.38 -3.15
C LEU A 87 7.70 -6.42 -3.05
N VAL A 88 8.35 -5.62 -3.86
CA VAL A 88 9.82 -5.50 -3.94
C VAL A 88 10.22 -4.21 -3.22
N GLU A 89 10.93 -4.36 -2.11
CA GLU A 89 11.53 -3.26 -1.36
C GLU A 89 13.03 -3.21 -1.68
N LEU A 90 13.50 -2.10 -2.19
CA LEU A 90 14.93 -1.83 -2.38
C LEU A 90 15.39 -0.84 -1.31
N TYR A 91 16.41 -1.22 -0.53
CA TYR A 91 17.13 -0.31 0.37
C TYR A 91 18.38 0.18 -0.33
N THR A 92 18.51 1.49 -0.51
CA THR A 92 19.45 2.14 -1.41
C THR A 92 19.92 3.50 -0.88
N SER A 93 20.90 4.14 -1.52
CA SER A 93 21.29 5.52 -1.27
C SER A 93 21.93 6.12 -2.50
N GLU A 94 21.75 7.43 -2.74
CA GLU A 94 22.48 8.20 -3.74
C GLU A 94 24.00 8.20 -3.50
N SER A 95 24.43 8.06 -2.25
CA SER A 95 25.84 8.01 -1.87
C SER A 95 26.50 6.65 -2.08
N CYS A 96 25.74 5.59 -2.29
CA CYS A 96 26.24 4.22 -2.43
C CYS A 96 26.63 3.91 -3.88
N SER A 97 27.91 3.69 -4.18
CA SER A 97 28.42 3.45 -5.55
C SER A 97 27.97 2.13 -6.17
N SER A 98 27.60 1.14 -5.35
CA SER A 98 27.08 -0.17 -5.80
C SER A 98 25.56 -0.20 -5.99
N CYS A 99 24.85 0.86 -5.63
CA CYS A 99 23.38 0.95 -5.69
C CYS A 99 22.80 1.18 -7.10
N PRO A 100 23.39 1.97 -8.01
CA PRO A 100 22.76 2.29 -9.30
C PRO A 100 22.37 1.08 -10.16
N PRO A 101 23.08 -0.07 -10.18
CA PRO A 101 22.61 -1.25 -10.88
C PRO A 101 21.32 -1.85 -10.29
N ALA A 102 21.12 -1.76 -8.97
CA ALA A 102 19.92 -2.23 -8.31
C ALA A 102 18.71 -1.33 -8.60
N GLU A 103 18.93 -0.01 -8.63
CA GLU A 103 17.93 0.98 -9.05
C GLU A 103 17.42 0.68 -10.48
N ARG A 104 18.35 0.45 -11.42
CA ARG A 104 17.98 0.09 -12.79
C ARG A 104 17.18 -1.21 -12.87
N LEU A 105 17.56 -2.23 -12.07
CA LEU A 105 16.85 -3.51 -12.03
C LEU A 105 15.43 -3.32 -11.47
N THR A 106 15.26 -2.55 -10.40
CA THR A 106 13.95 -2.27 -9.80
C THR A 106 13.04 -1.52 -10.78
N ALA A 107 13.58 -0.52 -11.49
CA ALA A 107 12.85 0.17 -12.56
C ALA A 107 12.45 -0.76 -13.71
N GLU A 108 13.31 -1.70 -14.08
CA GLU A 108 13.01 -2.73 -15.09
C GLU A 108 11.90 -3.66 -14.63
N ILE A 109 11.96 -4.16 -13.39
CA ILE A 109 10.93 -5.02 -12.79
C ILE A 109 9.57 -4.31 -12.85
N ARG A 110 9.50 -3.03 -12.45
CA ARG A 110 8.27 -2.25 -12.53
C ARG A 110 7.76 -2.12 -13.96
N ARG A 111 8.61 -1.76 -14.93
CA ARG A 111 8.18 -1.64 -16.34
C ARG A 111 7.65 -2.95 -16.89
N MET A 112 8.33 -4.06 -16.58
CA MET A 112 7.87 -5.40 -16.97
C MET A 112 6.52 -5.74 -16.33
N ALA A 113 6.35 -5.43 -15.03
CA ALA A 113 5.11 -5.66 -14.30
C ALA A 113 3.93 -4.92 -14.95
N LEU A 114 4.12 -3.64 -15.29
CA LEU A 114 3.11 -2.83 -15.97
C LEU A 114 2.78 -3.37 -17.37
N ALA A 115 3.79 -3.70 -18.18
CA ALA A 115 3.61 -4.20 -19.54
C ALA A 115 2.87 -5.56 -19.56
N LYS A 116 3.15 -6.43 -18.60
CA LYS A 116 2.54 -7.75 -18.48
C LYS A 116 1.32 -7.81 -17.54
N ARG A 117 0.90 -6.68 -16.99
CA ARG A 117 -0.20 -6.56 -16.02
C ARG A 117 -0.05 -7.53 -14.82
N LEU A 118 1.17 -7.64 -14.30
CA LEU A 118 1.47 -8.47 -13.13
C LEU A 118 1.31 -7.63 -11.85
N ASN A 119 0.85 -8.26 -10.78
CA ASN A 119 0.76 -7.66 -9.45
C ASN A 119 2.14 -7.64 -8.79
N ILE A 120 3.08 -6.90 -9.37
CA ILE A 120 4.40 -6.65 -8.81
C ILE A 120 4.51 -5.16 -8.52
N PHE A 121 4.73 -4.83 -7.27
CA PHE A 121 4.84 -3.48 -6.75
C PHE A 121 6.26 -3.23 -6.28
N CYS A 122 6.80 -2.06 -6.54
CA CYS A 122 8.17 -1.71 -6.15
C CYS A 122 8.17 -0.45 -5.31
N VAL A 123 9.02 -0.41 -4.29
CA VAL A 123 9.32 0.75 -3.46
C VAL A 123 10.81 0.81 -3.17
N SER A 124 11.43 1.98 -3.29
CA SER A 124 12.85 2.21 -3.03
C SER A 124 12.98 3.13 -1.82
N PHE A 125 13.48 2.57 -0.72
CA PHE A 125 13.72 3.27 0.54
C PHE A 125 15.16 3.75 0.58
N HIS A 126 15.38 5.06 0.65
CA HIS A 126 16.69 5.67 0.75
C HIS A 126 17.13 5.75 2.20
N VAL A 127 18.20 5.05 2.53
CA VAL A 127 18.72 4.95 3.90
C VAL A 127 19.67 6.11 4.25
N ASP A 128 19.65 6.53 5.51
CA ASP A 128 20.42 7.70 5.99
C ASP A 128 21.84 7.41 6.46
N TYR A 129 22.20 6.14 6.66
CA TYR A 129 23.51 5.80 7.21
C TYR A 129 24.68 5.96 6.21
N PHE A 130 24.40 6.37 4.98
CA PHE A 130 25.39 6.86 4.02
C PHE A 130 25.53 8.39 4.02
N ASP A 131 24.68 9.10 4.75
CA ASP A 131 24.76 10.56 4.87
C ASP A 131 25.89 10.95 5.83
N GLY A 132 26.38 12.16 5.69
CA GLY A 132 27.45 12.69 6.57
C GLY A 132 28.82 12.84 5.90
N GLY A 133 28.95 12.45 4.61
CA GLY A 133 30.10 12.73 3.78
C GLY A 133 29.96 14.04 2.99
N SER A 134 30.58 14.11 1.81
CA SER A 134 30.46 15.24 0.89
C SER A 134 29.13 15.28 0.10
N TRP A 135 28.21 14.37 0.37
CA TRP A 135 26.87 14.29 -0.21
C TRP A 135 25.86 13.73 0.80
N SER A 136 24.74 14.41 0.93
CA SER A 136 23.56 13.90 1.62
C SER A 136 22.46 13.54 0.60
N ASP A 137 21.90 12.36 0.74
CA ASP A 137 20.81 11.89 -0.09
C ASP A 137 19.52 12.66 0.28
N GLY A 138 18.97 13.39 -0.67
CA GLY A 138 17.78 14.22 -0.40
C GLY A 138 16.49 13.43 -0.19
N PHE A 139 16.52 12.11 -0.32
CA PHE A 139 15.38 11.22 -0.12
C PHE A 139 15.58 10.31 1.10
N SER A 140 16.75 10.37 1.75
CA SER A 140 17.04 9.55 2.92
C SER A 140 16.19 9.91 4.12
N ASP A 141 15.84 8.89 4.90
CA ASP A 141 15.09 9.04 6.14
C ASP A 141 15.52 7.96 7.14
N GLY A 142 15.79 8.36 8.38
CA GLY A 142 16.16 7.44 9.47
C GLY A 142 15.09 6.38 9.76
N ARG A 143 13.81 6.68 9.45
CA ARG A 143 12.69 5.72 9.53
C ARG A 143 12.88 4.56 8.54
N PHE A 144 13.48 4.82 7.37
CA PHE A 144 13.73 3.79 6.36
C PHE A 144 14.88 2.86 6.78
N SER A 145 15.94 3.42 7.37
CA SER A 145 17.00 2.62 7.99
C SER A 145 16.48 1.81 9.18
N ALA A 146 15.60 2.38 10.00
CA ALA A 146 14.96 1.67 11.11
C ALA A 146 14.09 0.50 10.59
N ARG A 147 13.34 0.71 9.48
CA ARG A 147 12.57 -0.34 8.82
C ARG A 147 13.47 -1.48 8.32
N GLN A 148 14.60 -1.16 7.71
CA GLN A 148 15.58 -2.13 7.24
C GLN A 148 16.14 -2.95 8.42
N ARG A 149 16.55 -2.29 9.51
CA ARG A 149 17.00 -2.97 10.74
C ARG A 149 15.93 -3.87 11.35
N ALA A 150 14.66 -3.49 11.28
CA ALA A 150 13.56 -4.34 11.76
C ALA A 150 13.46 -5.66 10.99
N TYR A 151 13.78 -5.70 9.70
CA TYR A 151 13.88 -6.94 8.94
C TYR A 151 15.00 -7.85 9.45
N GLU A 152 16.17 -7.29 9.75
CA GLU A 152 17.28 -8.08 10.28
C GLU A 152 16.97 -8.68 11.64
N HIS A 153 16.36 -7.91 12.53
CA HIS A 153 15.98 -8.39 13.85
C HIS A 153 14.85 -9.42 13.82
N LYS A 154 13.85 -9.24 12.98
CA LYS A 154 12.62 -10.06 13.00
C LYS A 154 12.65 -11.22 12.01
N ARG A 155 13.55 -11.19 11.03
CA ARG A 155 13.46 -12.14 9.90
C ARG A 155 14.78 -12.78 9.46
N PHE A 156 15.85 -12.01 9.31
CA PHE A 156 17.03 -12.47 8.58
C PHE A 156 18.26 -12.73 9.47
N SER A 157 18.30 -12.19 10.68
CA SER A 157 19.38 -12.40 11.67
C SER A 157 20.79 -12.11 11.11
N GLY A 158 20.92 -11.10 10.26
CA GLY A 158 22.14 -10.75 9.58
C GLY A 158 22.49 -9.27 9.68
N MET A 159 23.40 -8.81 8.84
CA MET A 159 23.72 -7.39 8.71
C MET A 159 22.86 -6.74 7.63
N TYR A 160 22.41 -5.51 7.88
CA TYR A 160 21.81 -4.67 6.84
C TYR A 160 22.90 -4.05 5.96
N TYR A 161 22.59 -3.88 4.68
CA TYR A 161 23.55 -3.39 3.67
C TYR A 161 22.79 -2.71 2.51
N THR A 162 23.50 -1.99 1.68
CA THR A 162 22.97 -1.49 0.40
C THR A 162 23.85 -1.96 -0.77
N PRO A 163 23.21 -2.22 -1.93
CA PRO A 163 21.77 -2.32 -2.16
C PRO A 163 21.20 -3.65 -1.66
N GLN A 164 20.20 -3.59 -0.76
CA GLN A 164 19.48 -4.78 -0.30
C GLN A 164 18.09 -4.80 -0.94
N MET A 165 17.71 -5.93 -1.52
CA MET A 165 16.35 -6.14 -2.03
C MET A 165 15.64 -7.18 -1.18
N ILE A 166 14.41 -6.85 -0.75
CA ILE A 166 13.55 -7.74 0.02
C ILE A 166 12.24 -7.92 -0.75
N VAL A 167 11.82 -9.17 -0.93
CA VAL A 167 10.57 -9.50 -1.64
C VAL A 167 9.58 -10.14 -0.69
N ASN A 168 8.38 -9.57 -0.60
CA ASN A 168 7.28 -9.95 0.29
C ASN A 168 7.68 -10.10 1.76
N GLY A 169 8.75 -9.41 2.20
CA GLY A 169 9.28 -9.56 3.55
C GLY A 169 9.84 -10.95 3.86
N LYS A 170 10.02 -11.81 2.86
CA LYS A 170 10.41 -13.24 3.01
C LYS A 170 11.75 -13.59 2.40
N TYR A 171 12.12 -12.95 1.31
CA TYR A 171 13.31 -13.28 0.54
C TYR A 171 14.19 -12.05 0.44
N GLN A 172 15.47 -12.16 0.83
CA GLN A 172 16.44 -11.08 0.65
C GLN A 172 17.52 -11.47 -0.36
N THR A 173 18.04 -10.49 -1.06
CA THR A 173 19.17 -10.63 -1.97
C THR A 173 19.91 -9.31 -2.14
N LEU A 174 21.17 -9.37 -2.62
CA LEU A 174 21.86 -8.20 -3.16
C LEU A 174 21.00 -7.59 -4.29
N GLY A 175 20.66 -6.31 -4.19
CA GLY A 175 19.69 -5.65 -5.04
C GLY A 175 19.98 -5.71 -6.55
N HIS A 176 21.26 -5.87 -6.95
CA HIS A 176 21.67 -5.99 -8.34
C HIS A 176 21.70 -7.43 -8.88
N LYS A 177 21.46 -8.45 -8.06
CA LYS A 177 21.49 -9.87 -8.45
C LYS A 177 20.18 -10.26 -9.14
N ARG A 178 20.12 -10.00 -10.45
CA ARG A 178 18.92 -10.20 -11.29
C ARG A 178 18.28 -11.58 -11.13
N ALA A 179 19.05 -12.66 -11.23
CA ALA A 179 18.52 -14.02 -11.15
C ALA A 179 17.83 -14.28 -9.79
N ASN A 180 18.46 -13.86 -8.70
CA ASN A 180 17.92 -14.02 -7.36
C ASN A 180 16.66 -13.17 -7.13
N ALA A 181 16.65 -11.94 -7.67
CA ALA A 181 15.47 -11.06 -7.59
C ALA A 181 14.26 -11.69 -8.31
N PHE A 182 14.45 -12.19 -9.51
CA PHE A 182 13.36 -12.85 -10.26
C PHE A 182 12.95 -14.20 -9.66
N ASP A 183 13.87 -14.97 -9.08
CA ASP A 183 13.50 -16.18 -8.33
C ASP A 183 12.61 -15.82 -7.12
N ALA A 184 13.01 -14.85 -6.33
CA ALA A 184 12.22 -14.37 -5.19
C ALA A 184 10.82 -13.86 -5.60
N ILE A 185 10.73 -13.09 -6.69
CA ILE A 185 9.47 -12.63 -7.26
C ILE A 185 8.61 -13.82 -7.73
N ASN A 186 9.18 -14.75 -8.50
CA ASN A 186 8.45 -15.90 -9.01
C ASN A 186 7.94 -16.81 -7.88
N ARG A 187 8.73 -17.00 -6.82
CA ARG A 187 8.29 -17.72 -5.63
C ARG A 187 7.15 -17.00 -4.91
N SER A 188 7.20 -15.68 -4.84
CA SER A 188 6.13 -14.86 -4.24
C SER A 188 4.83 -14.95 -5.04
N LEU A 189 4.91 -14.91 -6.37
CA LEU A 189 3.76 -15.01 -7.27
C LEU A 189 3.10 -16.40 -7.31
N LYS A 190 3.69 -17.42 -6.70
CA LYS A 190 3.06 -18.74 -6.55
C LYS A 190 2.08 -18.81 -5.37
N LEU A 191 2.12 -17.83 -4.48
CA LEU A 191 1.30 -17.80 -3.27
C LEU A 191 0.23 -16.71 -3.38
N PRO A 192 -1.05 -17.03 -3.09
CA PRO A 192 -2.08 -16.00 -3.07
C PRO A 192 -1.88 -15.04 -1.89
N ALA A 193 -2.36 -13.82 -2.04
CA ALA A 193 -2.51 -12.90 -0.91
C ALA A 193 -3.50 -13.49 0.09
N THR A 194 -3.25 -13.27 1.38
CA THR A 194 -4.18 -13.63 2.46
C THR A 194 -5.07 -12.47 2.86
N VAL A 195 -4.70 -11.25 2.46
CA VAL A 195 -5.44 -10.01 2.68
C VAL A 195 -5.62 -9.30 1.34
N ALA A 196 -6.85 -8.97 1.01
CA ALA A 196 -7.11 -8.06 -0.11
C ALA A 196 -6.83 -6.62 0.34
N VAL A 197 -6.17 -5.87 -0.53
CA VAL A 197 -5.87 -4.45 -0.35
C VAL A 197 -6.48 -3.69 -1.53
N SER A 198 -7.19 -2.61 -1.25
CA SER A 198 -7.54 -1.62 -2.25
C SER A 198 -6.93 -0.28 -1.87
N VAL A 199 -6.56 0.51 -2.88
CA VAL A 199 -5.99 1.83 -2.69
C VAL A 199 -6.49 2.76 -3.77
N ARG A 200 -6.90 3.97 -3.38
CA ARG A 200 -7.33 5.02 -4.31
C ARG A 200 -6.89 6.39 -3.82
N GLN A 201 -6.63 7.29 -4.75
CA GLN A 201 -6.45 8.69 -4.43
C GLN A 201 -7.80 9.32 -4.07
N VAL A 202 -7.78 10.19 -3.06
CA VAL A 202 -8.87 11.11 -2.75
C VAL A 202 -8.27 12.51 -2.88
N LYS A 203 -8.87 13.39 -3.68
CA LYS A 203 -8.40 14.78 -3.79
C LYS A 203 -8.57 15.47 -2.45
N LYS A 204 -7.51 16.20 -2.00
CA LYS A 204 -7.61 17.19 -0.94
C LYS A 204 -7.14 18.54 -1.45
N GLU A 205 -7.67 19.59 -0.88
CA GLU A 205 -7.28 20.96 -1.11
C GLU A 205 -5.95 21.27 -0.39
N ASP A 206 -5.29 22.37 -0.75
CA ASP A 206 -4.11 22.93 -0.07
C ASP A 206 -2.77 22.20 -0.16
N GLY A 207 -2.53 21.48 -1.26
CA GLY A 207 -1.20 20.88 -1.49
C GLY A 207 -0.98 19.56 -0.77
N ALA A 208 -2.04 18.95 -0.23
CA ALA A 208 -2.00 17.63 0.35
C ALA A 208 -2.63 16.58 -0.58
N ILE A 209 -2.10 15.36 -0.54
CA ILE A 209 -2.68 14.17 -1.17
C ILE A 209 -3.29 13.30 -0.09
N ALA A 210 -4.55 12.91 -0.26
CA ALA A 210 -5.17 11.88 0.53
C ALA A 210 -5.27 10.58 -0.27
N VAL A 211 -4.96 9.48 0.39
CA VAL A 211 -5.04 8.12 -0.15
C VAL A 211 -5.89 7.29 0.79
N ASN A 212 -7.01 6.78 0.29
CA ASN A 212 -7.81 5.80 1.01
C ASN A 212 -7.28 4.40 0.70
N ALA A 213 -6.92 3.66 1.73
CA ALA A 213 -6.57 2.26 1.64
C ALA A 213 -7.52 1.43 2.50
N CYS A 214 -8.08 0.36 1.92
CA CYS A 214 -8.99 -0.55 2.60
C CYS A 214 -8.41 -1.96 2.59
N THR A 215 -8.65 -2.69 3.68
CA THR A 215 -8.17 -4.06 3.84
C THR A 215 -9.31 -5.00 4.12
N MET A 216 -9.21 -6.22 3.62
CA MET A 216 -10.17 -7.27 3.88
C MET A 216 -9.50 -8.63 3.90
N GLY A 217 -9.83 -9.44 4.90
CA GLY A 217 -9.24 -10.75 5.10
C GLY A 217 -9.06 -11.05 6.59
N LYS A 218 -8.44 -12.18 6.88
CA LYS A 218 -8.05 -12.55 8.25
C LYS A 218 -6.58 -12.22 8.44
N PHE A 219 -6.28 -11.51 9.48
CA PHE A 219 -4.92 -11.19 9.89
C PHE A 219 -4.85 -10.95 11.40
N GLU A 220 -3.69 -11.20 11.95
CA GLU A 220 -3.32 -10.92 13.34
C GLU A 220 -1.96 -10.23 13.33
N ASN A 221 -1.70 -9.38 14.30
CA ASN A 221 -0.44 -8.66 14.43
C ASN A 221 -0.01 -8.05 13.09
N ALA A 222 -0.85 -7.19 12.52
CA ALA A 222 -0.63 -6.61 11.21
C ALA A 222 -0.79 -5.09 11.21
N ALA A 223 -0.11 -4.44 10.27
CA ALA A 223 -0.25 -3.02 9.98
C ALA A 223 -0.57 -2.80 8.51
N LEU A 224 -1.43 -1.83 8.23
CA LEU A 224 -1.64 -1.27 6.90
C LEU A 224 -0.65 -0.14 6.70
N CYS A 225 0.18 -0.26 5.68
CA CYS A 225 1.18 0.72 5.34
C CYS A 225 0.91 1.32 3.95
N VAL A 226 1.21 2.60 3.78
CA VAL A 226 1.16 3.28 2.49
C VAL A 226 2.46 4.03 2.26
N ALA A 227 3.09 3.76 1.13
CA ALA A 227 4.23 4.50 0.61
C ALA A 227 3.76 5.43 -0.51
N LEU A 228 3.99 6.73 -0.36
CA LEU A 228 3.91 7.69 -1.45
C LEU A 228 5.23 7.62 -2.21
N VAL A 229 5.18 7.36 -3.51
CA VAL A 229 6.38 7.16 -4.34
C VAL A 229 6.41 8.12 -5.53
N GLU A 230 7.63 8.46 -5.98
CA GLU A 230 7.85 9.19 -7.23
C GLU A 230 8.65 8.33 -8.21
N HIS A 231 8.28 8.43 -9.49
CA HIS A 231 8.89 7.66 -10.57
C HIS A 231 9.66 8.56 -11.54
N GLY A 232 10.75 8.01 -12.09
CA GLY A 232 11.51 8.66 -13.16
C GLY A 232 12.29 9.87 -12.68
N ILE A 233 12.80 9.86 -11.47
CA ILE A 233 13.64 10.91 -10.91
C ILE A 233 15.02 10.83 -11.57
N GLN A 234 15.52 11.99 -12.02
CA GLN A 234 16.90 12.14 -12.46
C GLN A 234 17.58 13.21 -11.61
N ARG A 235 18.75 12.86 -11.04
CA ARG A 235 19.49 13.77 -10.18
C ARG A 235 21.00 13.72 -10.49
N ARG A 236 21.57 14.90 -10.69
CA ARG A 236 23.02 15.09 -10.82
C ARG A 236 23.66 15.04 -9.44
N ILE A 237 24.60 14.14 -9.23
CA ILE A 237 25.31 13.97 -7.96
C ILE A 237 26.58 14.79 -8.02
N THR A 238 26.77 15.69 -7.06
CA THR A 238 27.93 16.60 -7.00
C THR A 238 28.95 16.24 -5.91
N GLY A 239 28.64 15.25 -5.06
CA GLY A 239 29.50 14.76 -3.99
C GLY A 239 29.37 13.25 -3.78
N GLY A 240 30.08 12.69 -2.79
CA GLY A 240 30.06 11.28 -2.45
C GLY A 240 30.64 10.34 -3.51
N GLU A 241 30.42 9.04 -3.35
CA GLU A 241 30.97 7.98 -4.22
C GLU A 241 30.44 8.06 -5.66
N ASN A 242 29.26 8.64 -5.87
CA ASN A 242 28.62 8.79 -7.18
C ASN A 242 28.86 10.19 -7.80
N LYS A 243 29.80 10.98 -7.27
CA LYS A 243 30.12 12.31 -7.79
C LYS A 243 30.34 12.30 -9.31
N GLY A 244 29.72 13.27 -9.98
CA GLY A 244 29.82 13.42 -11.44
C GLY A 244 28.82 12.58 -12.24
N ARG A 245 28.08 11.65 -11.62
CA ARG A 245 27.08 10.82 -12.28
C ARG A 245 25.71 11.51 -12.26
N THR A 246 24.87 11.17 -13.24
CA THR A 246 23.43 11.42 -13.18
C THR A 246 22.75 10.09 -12.86
N LEU A 247 22.14 10.01 -11.68
CA LEU A 247 21.37 8.85 -11.27
C LEU A 247 19.94 8.95 -11.82
N SER A 248 19.43 7.80 -12.26
CA SER A 248 18.01 7.62 -12.64
C SER A 248 17.39 6.67 -11.64
N MET A 249 16.44 7.17 -10.87
CA MET A 249 15.79 6.46 -9.77
C MET A 249 14.30 6.30 -10.06
N ASP A 250 13.73 5.21 -9.62
CA ASP A 250 12.31 4.88 -9.80
C ASP A 250 11.74 4.31 -8.50
N ASN A 251 10.45 4.50 -8.27
CA ASN A 251 9.77 4.04 -7.05
C ASN A 251 10.32 4.64 -5.74
N VAL A 252 10.92 5.81 -5.79
CA VAL A 252 11.51 6.48 -4.63
C VAL A 252 10.43 6.80 -3.62
N VAL A 253 10.53 6.27 -2.41
CA VAL A 253 9.60 6.55 -1.33
C VAL A 253 9.86 7.96 -0.82
N LEU A 254 8.86 8.82 -0.97
CA LEU A 254 8.89 10.20 -0.51
C LEU A 254 8.36 10.34 0.92
N GLU A 255 7.36 9.53 1.25
CA GLU A 255 6.76 9.50 2.59
C GLU A 255 6.16 8.10 2.83
N PHE A 256 6.21 7.66 4.08
CA PHE A 256 5.77 6.34 4.49
C PHE A 256 4.99 6.40 5.80
N LYS A 257 3.79 5.85 5.79
CA LYS A 257 2.90 5.83 6.96
C LYS A 257 2.32 4.45 7.17
N CYS A 258 2.21 4.04 8.43
CA CYS A 258 1.58 2.78 8.83
C CYS A 258 0.59 3.02 9.95
N VAL A 259 -0.43 2.17 10.01
CA VAL A 259 -1.41 2.07 11.09
C VAL A 259 -1.57 0.62 11.49
N GLU A 260 -1.56 0.33 12.77
CA GLU A 260 -1.86 -1.01 13.28
C GLU A 260 -3.32 -1.37 13.02
N LEU A 261 -3.54 -2.64 12.68
CA LEU A 261 -4.86 -3.14 12.32
C LEU A 261 -5.42 -4.01 13.46
N ALA A 262 -6.56 -3.60 13.99
CA ALA A 262 -7.36 -4.43 14.91
C ALA A 262 -8.40 -5.30 14.19
N GLY A 263 -8.56 -5.13 12.87
CA GLY A 263 -9.52 -5.84 12.02
C GLY A 263 -9.58 -5.23 10.61
N PRO A 264 -10.45 -5.73 9.74
CA PRO A 264 -10.71 -5.12 8.44
C PRO A 264 -11.07 -3.65 8.60
N VAL A 265 -10.41 -2.77 7.83
CA VAL A 265 -10.52 -1.32 8.02
C VAL A 265 -10.32 -0.58 6.70
N GLY A 266 -11.00 0.57 6.59
CA GLY A 266 -10.62 1.62 5.66
C GLY A 266 -9.92 2.74 6.43
N HIS A 267 -8.78 3.22 5.93
CA HIS A 267 -8.01 4.29 6.53
C HIS A 267 -7.59 5.31 5.49
N GLU A 268 -7.72 6.60 5.86
CA GLU A 268 -7.22 7.69 5.02
C GLU A 268 -5.81 8.11 5.49
N PHE A 269 -4.86 8.03 4.57
CA PHE A 269 -3.51 8.54 4.74
C PHE A 269 -3.38 9.88 4.02
N THR A 270 -3.09 10.94 4.76
CA THR A 270 -2.84 12.27 4.20
C THR A 270 -1.35 12.54 4.13
N PHE A 271 -0.87 13.02 2.98
CA PHE A 271 0.52 13.38 2.70
C PHE A 271 0.59 14.88 2.35
N ASP A 272 1.27 15.66 3.19
CA ASP A 272 1.54 17.09 2.90
C ASP A 272 2.73 17.19 1.95
N LEU A 273 2.47 17.55 0.71
CA LEU A 273 3.51 17.66 -0.31
C LEU A 273 4.50 18.80 -0.06
N LYS A 274 4.19 19.74 0.83
CA LYS A 274 5.13 20.80 1.22
C LYS A 274 6.26 20.27 2.08
N GLN A 275 6.00 19.19 2.84
CA GLN A 275 6.96 18.57 3.76
C GLN A 275 7.70 17.39 3.14
N VAL A 276 7.25 16.91 2.00
CA VAL A 276 7.83 15.74 1.34
C VAL A 276 9.06 16.15 0.54
N PRO A 277 10.22 15.44 0.66
CA PRO A 277 11.41 15.71 -0.13
C PRO A 277 11.08 15.73 -1.62
N GLY A 278 11.61 16.67 -2.36
CA GLY A 278 11.02 16.93 -3.63
C GLY A 278 11.82 16.64 -4.87
N GLY A 279 11.20 15.88 -5.76
CA GLY A 279 11.39 15.90 -7.20
C GLY A 279 10.39 16.84 -7.88
N LYS A 280 10.14 16.61 -9.17
CA LYS A 280 9.20 17.41 -9.97
C LYS A 280 7.72 17.08 -9.67
N ARG A 281 7.43 16.16 -8.77
CA ARG A 281 6.08 15.70 -8.36
C ARG A 281 5.14 15.35 -9.52
N ARG A 282 5.71 14.91 -10.65
CA ARG A 282 4.95 14.71 -11.89
C ARG A 282 4.46 13.27 -12.06
N ASN A 283 5.12 12.31 -11.43
CA ASN A 283 4.84 10.87 -11.59
C ASN A 283 4.68 10.22 -10.24
N LEU A 284 3.70 10.69 -9.47
CA LEU A 284 3.44 10.15 -8.15
C LEU A 284 2.61 8.87 -8.23
N GLY A 285 2.84 7.98 -7.27
CA GLY A 285 2.06 6.78 -7.02
C GLY A 285 1.91 6.52 -5.54
N ALA A 286 0.97 5.69 -5.18
CA ALA A 286 0.85 5.15 -3.83
C ALA A 286 0.87 3.63 -3.88
N VAL A 287 1.65 3.02 -3.01
CA VAL A 287 1.69 1.57 -2.81
C VAL A 287 1.21 1.28 -1.40
N ALA A 288 0.06 0.62 -1.30
CA ALA A 288 -0.51 0.18 -0.03
C ALA A 288 -0.27 -1.31 0.17
N PHE A 289 0.08 -1.72 1.36
CA PHE A 289 0.30 -3.12 1.69
C PHE A 289 -0.01 -3.42 3.16
N VAL A 290 -0.37 -4.67 3.42
CA VAL A 290 -0.54 -5.18 4.78
C VAL A 290 0.65 -6.05 5.12
N GLN A 291 1.28 -5.74 6.25
CA GLN A 291 2.46 -6.41 6.75
C GLN A 291 2.25 -6.93 8.17
N ARG A 292 2.71 -8.13 8.46
CA ARG A 292 2.76 -8.63 9.84
C ARG A 292 3.79 -7.85 10.65
N THR A 293 3.43 -7.48 11.87
CA THR A 293 4.31 -6.71 12.77
C THR A 293 5.29 -7.61 13.53
N ASP A 294 4.97 -8.89 13.67
CA ASP A 294 5.81 -9.88 14.38
C ASP A 294 6.98 -10.40 13.53
N ASN A 295 6.78 -10.64 12.22
CA ASN A 295 7.76 -11.30 11.36
C ASN A 295 7.97 -10.61 9.99
N MET A 296 7.40 -9.43 9.80
CA MET A 296 7.55 -8.58 8.61
C MET A 296 7.03 -9.18 7.29
N ALA A 297 6.34 -10.34 7.32
CA ALA A 297 5.79 -10.94 6.10
C ALA A 297 4.64 -10.11 5.52
N MET A 298 4.61 -9.95 4.19
CA MET A 298 3.52 -9.27 3.50
C MET A 298 2.33 -10.19 3.30
N LEU A 299 1.14 -9.68 3.53
CA LEU A 299 -0.14 -10.38 3.43
C LEU A 299 -0.94 -10.01 2.19
N GLY A 300 -0.72 -8.83 1.65
CA GLY A 300 -1.35 -8.31 0.44
C GLY A 300 -0.81 -6.94 0.09
N ALA A 301 -0.90 -6.55 -1.18
CA ALA A 301 -0.49 -5.24 -1.66
C ALA A 301 -1.33 -4.80 -2.85
N GLN A 302 -1.40 -3.47 -3.06
CA GLN A 302 -2.00 -2.83 -4.23
C GLN A 302 -1.37 -1.46 -4.45
N SER A 303 -1.43 -0.95 -5.68
CA SER A 303 -0.95 0.39 -5.99
C SER A 303 -1.97 1.18 -6.80
N THR A 304 -1.85 2.50 -6.73
CA THR A 304 -2.60 3.44 -7.56
C THR A 304 -1.69 4.54 -8.09
N ARG A 305 -2.01 5.08 -9.27
CA ARG A 305 -1.38 6.31 -9.75
C ARG A 305 -1.96 7.49 -9.00
N ILE A 306 -1.12 8.44 -8.67
CA ILE A 306 -1.54 9.73 -8.10
C ILE A 306 -1.53 10.76 -9.21
N HIS A 307 -2.69 11.34 -9.46
CA HIS A 307 -2.85 12.47 -10.36
C HIS A 307 -2.66 13.76 -9.55
N TRP A 308 -1.55 14.45 -9.82
CA TRP A 308 -1.22 15.72 -9.18
C TRP A 308 -0.72 16.70 -10.21
N GLN A 309 -1.33 17.90 -10.24
CA GLN A 309 -0.83 19.05 -11.00
C GLN A 309 -0.79 20.27 -10.06
N PRO A 310 0.37 20.92 -9.89
CA PRO A 310 0.46 22.14 -9.09
C PRO A 310 -0.45 23.21 -9.69
N GLY A 311 -1.42 23.73 -8.93
CA GLY A 311 -2.29 24.83 -9.32
C GLY A 311 -3.58 24.45 -10.07
N GLU A 312 -3.89 23.18 -10.27
CA GLU A 312 -5.21 22.77 -10.77
C GLU A 312 -6.30 22.99 -9.71
N LYS A 313 -7.34 23.74 -10.10
CA LYS A 313 -8.61 23.72 -9.38
C LYS A 313 -9.21 22.31 -9.48
N PRO A 314 -9.91 21.82 -8.46
CA PRO A 314 -10.52 20.50 -8.50
C PRO A 314 -11.44 20.39 -9.72
N ASP A 315 -11.19 19.36 -10.57
CA ASP A 315 -12.13 19.04 -11.65
C ASP A 315 -13.49 18.74 -11.02
N LYS A 316 -14.52 19.34 -11.61
CA LYS A 316 -15.90 18.91 -11.38
C LYS A 316 -15.95 17.41 -11.66
N GLU A 317 -16.62 16.65 -10.79
CA GLU A 317 -16.85 15.22 -11.00
C GLU A 317 -17.21 14.93 -12.46
N PRO A 318 -16.62 13.90 -13.10
CA PRO A 318 -17.09 13.50 -14.40
C PRO A 318 -18.55 13.10 -14.27
N SER A 319 -19.41 13.85 -14.95
CA SER A 319 -20.81 13.48 -15.15
C SER A 319 -20.85 12.03 -15.65
N ARG A 320 -21.59 11.18 -14.94
CA ARG A 320 -21.89 9.81 -15.37
C ARG A 320 -22.67 9.90 -16.67
N GLU A 321 -22.01 9.74 -17.79
CA GLU A 321 -22.67 9.28 -19.01
C GLU A 321 -22.53 7.76 -19.05
N PHE A 322 -23.65 7.11 -18.75
CA PHE A 322 -23.87 5.71 -19.07
C PHE A 322 -24.27 5.65 -20.55
N GLU A 323 -23.47 5.03 -21.37
CA GLU A 323 -23.92 4.27 -22.53
C GLU A 323 -23.53 2.79 -22.37
#